data_a15248bc42c92f844ad5b3deb58f239e
#
_entry.id   a15248bc42c92f844ad5b3deb58f239e
#
_cell.length_a   1.000
_cell.length_b   1.000
_cell.length_c   1.000
_cell.angle_alpha   90.00
_cell.angle_beta   90.00
_cell.angle_gamma   90.00
#
_symmetry.space_group_name_H-M   'P 1'
#
loop_
_entity.id
_entity.type
_entity.pdbx_description
1 polymer ?
#
loop_
_entity_poly.entity_id
_entity_poly.type
_entity_poly.pdbx_seq_one_letter_code
_entity_poly.pdbx_strand_id
1 'polypeptide(L)'
;MKKFMDDDFLLETETAKLLFHKYAKNTPIIDYHCHIDAKEIAEDIRFENITQVWLGGDHYKWRLMRANGVDEKYITGDASDREKFQKWAETLPKAIGNPLYHWSHLELQRYFGYHGVLNGDTAEEVWNKCLSLIHI
;
A
#
# COMPACT_ATOMS: atom_id res chain seq x y z
N MET A 1 9.45 -5.87 -22.85
CA MET A 1 9.35 -6.49 -21.51
C MET A 1 8.16 -5.85 -20.79
N LYS A 2 7.24 -6.64 -20.24
CA LYS A 2 6.07 -6.14 -19.49
C LYS A 2 6.57 -5.34 -18.29
N LYS A 3 5.98 -4.16 -18.05
CA LYS A 3 6.31 -3.35 -16.87
C LYS A 3 5.68 -3.95 -15.62
N PHE A 4 6.32 -3.79 -14.46
CA PHE A 4 5.71 -4.12 -13.19
C PHE A 4 4.48 -3.23 -12.95
N MET A 5 3.35 -3.84 -12.63
CA MET A 5 2.08 -3.13 -12.37
C MET A 5 1.60 -2.26 -13.55
N ASP A 6 1.68 -2.79 -14.78
CA ASP A 6 1.03 -2.16 -15.94
C ASP A 6 -0.50 -2.32 -15.91
N ASP A 7 -1.20 -1.69 -16.87
CA ASP A 7 -2.69 -1.73 -16.94
C ASP A 7 -3.26 -3.14 -17.09
N ASP A 8 -2.43 -4.10 -17.55
CA ASP A 8 -2.79 -5.51 -17.72
C ASP A 8 -2.21 -6.39 -16.59
N PHE A 9 -1.81 -5.80 -15.44
CA PHE A 9 -1.29 -6.56 -14.31
C PHE A 9 -2.31 -7.63 -13.88
N LEU A 10 -1.86 -8.88 -13.79
CA LEU A 10 -2.66 -10.09 -13.53
C LEU A 10 -3.67 -10.46 -14.64
N LEU A 11 -3.76 -9.73 -15.73
CA LEU A 11 -4.62 -10.09 -16.87
C LEU A 11 -3.81 -10.93 -17.87
N GLU A 12 -3.82 -12.24 -17.66
CA GLU A 12 -2.97 -13.19 -18.42
C GLU A 12 -3.48 -13.53 -19.81
N THR A 13 -4.79 -13.37 -20.07
CA THR A 13 -5.41 -13.74 -21.34
C THR A 13 -6.11 -12.58 -22.01
N GLU A 14 -6.26 -12.61 -23.34
CA GLU A 14 -7.02 -11.60 -24.06
C GLU A 14 -8.49 -11.53 -23.61
N THR A 15 -9.07 -12.67 -23.21
CA THR A 15 -10.41 -12.70 -22.62
C THR A 15 -10.46 -11.95 -21.29
N ALA A 16 -9.45 -12.15 -20.39
CA ALA A 16 -9.38 -11.44 -19.13
C ALA A 16 -9.25 -9.92 -19.34
N LYS A 17 -8.40 -9.50 -20.28
CA LYS A 17 -8.25 -8.08 -20.65
C LYS A 17 -9.56 -7.51 -21.20
N LEU A 18 -10.21 -8.22 -22.12
CA LEU A 18 -11.49 -7.79 -22.68
C LEU A 18 -12.55 -7.61 -21.58
N LEU A 19 -12.71 -8.60 -20.71
CA LEU A 19 -13.70 -8.56 -19.63
C LEU A 19 -13.41 -7.42 -18.66
N PHE A 20 -12.18 -7.25 -18.27
CA PHE A 20 -11.79 -6.18 -17.34
C PHE A 20 -11.98 -4.79 -17.98
N HIS A 21 -11.31 -4.51 -19.10
CA HIS A 21 -11.28 -3.17 -19.67
C HIS A 21 -12.64 -2.72 -20.23
N LYS A 22 -13.42 -3.65 -20.81
CA LYS A 22 -14.70 -3.31 -21.43
C LYS A 22 -15.87 -3.29 -20.43
N TYR A 23 -15.86 -4.18 -19.43
CA TYR A 23 -17.03 -4.38 -18.59
C TYR A 23 -16.78 -4.07 -17.10
N ALA A 24 -15.65 -4.51 -16.52
CA ALA A 24 -15.42 -4.41 -15.08
C ALA A 24 -14.80 -3.09 -14.62
N LYS A 25 -13.90 -2.51 -15.40
CA LYS A 25 -13.08 -1.34 -15.00
C LYS A 25 -13.89 -0.15 -14.48
N ASN A 26 -15.05 0.10 -15.07
CA ASN A 26 -15.90 1.25 -14.73
C ASN A 26 -17.14 0.85 -13.92
N THR A 27 -17.21 -0.38 -13.45
CA THR A 27 -18.32 -0.84 -12.61
C THR A 27 -18.14 -0.28 -11.20
N PRO A 28 -19.20 0.26 -10.56
CA PRO A 28 -19.13 0.68 -9.18
C PRO A 28 -18.70 -0.46 -8.26
N ILE A 29 -17.79 -0.16 -7.32
CA ILE A 29 -17.30 -1.11 -6.34
C ILE A 29 -18.15 -1.00 -5.08
N ILE A 30 -18.66 -2.12 -4.58
CA ILE A 30 -19.25 -2.23 -3.25
C ILE A 30 -18.19 -2.87 -2.35
N ASP A 31 -17.52 -2.05 -1.55
CA ASP A 31 -16.52 -2.50 -0.60
C ASP A 31 -17.21 -2.89 0.72
N TYR A 32 -17.42 -4.18 0.92
CA TYR A 32 -18.06 -4.73 2.12
C TYR A 32 -17.06 -5.17 3.19
N HIS A 33 -15.77 -5.09 2.90
CA HIS A 33 -14.70 -5.47 3.81
C HIS A 33 -13.44 -4.65 3.53
N CYS A 34 -13.06 -3.77 4.43
CA CYS A 34 -11.81 -3.02 4.35
C CYS A 34 -11.11 -2.96 5.72
N HIS A 35 -9.86 -2.48 5.74
CA HIS A 35 -9.06 -2.32 6.95
C HIS A 35 -8.97 -0.86 7.42
N ILE A 36 -9.70 0.04 6.78
CA ILE A 36 -9.90 1.42 7.23
C ILE A 36 -11.21 1.43 8.03
N ASP A 37 -11.21 2.06 9.20
CA ASP A 37 -12.40 2.17 10.02
C ASP A 37 -13.49 2.95 9.27
N ALA A 38 -14.69 2.40 9.21
CA ALA A 38 -15.85 3.05 8.59
C ALA A 38 -16.15 4.42 9.21
N LYS A 39 -15.85 4.62 10.49
CA LYS A 39 -15.98 5.89 11.18
C LYS A 39 -15.00 6.93 10.64
N GLU A 40 -13.74 6.53 10.39
CA GLU A 40 -12.72 7.43 9.80
C GLU A 40 -13.16 7.91 8.42
N ILE A 41 -13.76 7.02 7.60
CA ILE A 41 -14.33 7.39 6.30
C ILE A 41 -15.51 8.35 6.46
N ALA A 42 -16.43 8.06 7.38
CA ALA A 42 -17.63 8.87 7.60
C ALA A 42 -17.33 10.26 8.16
N GLU A 43 -16.30 10.38 8.98
CA GLU A 43 -15.85 11.65 9.59
C GLU A 43 -14.83 12.41 8.74
N ASP A 44 -14.47 11.88 7.56
CA ASP A 44 -13.45 12.46 6.65
C ASP A 44 -12.14 12.79 7.39
N ILE A 45 -11.65 11.82 8.16
CA ILE A 45 -10.44 12.00 8.96
C ILE A 45 -9.24 12.20 8.04
N ARG A 46 -8.45 13.22 8.34
CA ARG A 46 -7.21 13.52 7.61
C ARG A 46 -6.02 12.91 8.32
N PHE A 47 -5.30 12.06 7.62
CA PHE A 47 -4.05 11.47 8.11
C PHE A 47 -2.87 12.41 7.86
N GLU A 48 -1.94 12.47 8.78
CA GLU A 48 -0.74 13.31 8.67
C GLU A 48 0.32 12.69 7.76
N ASN A 49 0.34 11.36 7.64
CA ASN A 49 1.33 10.63 6.86
C ASN A 49 0.85 9.23 6.48
N ILE A 50 1.58 8.60 5.57
CA ILE A 50 1.26 7.28 5.02
C ILE A 50 1.35 6.16 6.08
N THR A 51 2.16 6.31 7.14
CA THR A 51 2.24 5.31 8.22
C THR A 51 0.93 5.21 8.96
N GLN A 52 0.27 6.32 9.24
CA GLN A 52 -1.03 6.32 9.92
C GLN A 52 -2.07 5.56 9.10
N VAL A 53 -2.07 5.75 7.77
CA VAL A 53 -2.96 5.01 6.87
C VAL A 53 -2.61 3.52 6.81
N TRP A 54 -1.34 3.20 6.64
CA TRP A 54 -0.93 1.83 6.35
C TRP A 54 -0.71 0.96 7.58
N LEU A 55 -0.22 1.55 8.67
CA LEU A 55 0.17 0.82 9.88
C LEU A 55 -0.70 1.18 11.09
N GLY A 56 -1.62 2.12 10.97
CA GLY A 56 -2.47 2.54 12.09
C GLY A 56 -3.39 1.43 12.61
N GLY A 57 -3.93 0.59 11.73
CA GLY A 57 -4.88 -0.47 12.09
C GLY A 57 -4.69 -1.80 11.34
N ASP A 58 -3.80 -1.87 10.36
CA ASP A 58 -3.65 -3.06 9.51
C ASP A 58 -2.81 -4.16 10.17
N HIS A 59 -3.49 -5.06 10.86
CA HIS A 59 -2.87 -6.21 11.53
C HIS A 59 -2.21 -7.22 10.56
N TYR A 60 -2.52 -7.22 9.27
CA TYR A 60 -1.83 -8.04 8.28
C TYR A 60 -0.43 -7.51 8.00
N LYS A 61 -0.26 -6.20 7.88
CA LYS A 61 1.05 -5.57 7.75
C LYS A 61 1.89 -5.78 9.02
N TRP A 62 1.29 -5.62 10.20
CA TRP A 62 1.97 -5.90 11.48
C TRP A 62 2.47 -7.35 11.57
N ARG A 63 1.64 -8.31 11.16
CA ARG A 63 2.01 -9.73 11.15
C ARG A 63 3.19 -9.98 10.23
N LEU A 64 3.20 -9.36 9.05
CA LEU A 64 4.31 -9.50 8.10
C LEU A 64 5.61 -8.92 8.65
N MET A 65 5.55 -7.74 9.30
CA MET A 65 6.71 -7.14 9.95
C MET A 65 7.25 -8.04 11.08
N ARG A 66 6.37 -8.60 11.92
CA ARG A 66 6.76 -9.56 12.97
C ARG A 66 7.41 -10.81 12.39
N ALA A 67 6.83 -11.37 11.33
CA ALA A 67 7.40 -12.53 10.64
C ALA A 67 8.78 -12.24 10.04
N ASN A 68 9.05 -10.99 9.71
CA ASN A 68 10.36 -10.52 9.25
C ASN A 68 11.33 -10.19 10.40
N GLY A 69 10.94 -10.37 11.68
CA GLY A 69 11.78 -10.12 12.84
C GLY A 69 11.93 -8.63 13.21
N VAL A 70 11.00 -7.78 12.77
CA VAL A 70 10.97 -6.37 13.17
C VAL A 70 10.56 -6.26 14.64
N ASP A 71 11.31 -5.48 15.42
CA ASP A 71 11.01 -5.21 16.82
C ASP A 71 9.64 -4.53 16.97
N GLU A 72 8.86 -4.92 17.99
CA GLU A 72 7.52 -4.41 18.24
C GLU A 72 7.47 -2.89 18.42
N LYS A 73 8.56 -2.28 18.89
CA LYS A 73 8.75 -0.83 18.95
C LYS A 73 8.40 -0.14 17.63
N TYR A 74 8.77 -0.76 16.49
CA TYR A 74 8.54 -0.21 15.15
C TYR A 74 7.23 -0.68 14.50
N ILE A 75 6.40 -1.44 15.20
CA ILE A 75 5.14 -1.96 14.67
C ILE A 75 3.99 -1.23 15.36
N THR A 76 3.72 -1.57 16.62
CA THR A 76 2.66 -0.95 17.43
C THR A 76 3.20 -0.14 18.61
N GLY A 77 4.51 -0.14 18.84
CA GLY A 77 5.16 0.60 19.92
C GLY A 77 5.37 2.09 19.62
N ASP A 78 6.32 2.70 20.32
CA ASP A 78 6.51 4.15 20.44
C ASP A 78 7.51 4.77 19.43
N ALA A 79 8.01 4.01 18.47
CA ALA A 79 8.82 4.57 17.40
C ALA A 79 8.03 5.59 16.57
N SER A 80 8.74 6.58 16.03
CA SER A 80 8.12 7.57 15.14
C SER A 80 7.51 6.93 13.90
N ASP A 81 6.50 7.58 13.31
CA ASP A 81 5.85 7.13 12.07
C ASP A 81 6.87 6.96 10.94
N ARG A 82 7.87 7.85 10.85
CA ARG A 82 8.94 7.75 9.85
C ARG A 82 9.80 6.49 10.03
N GLU A 83 10.15 6.13 11.28
CA GLU A 83 10.90 4.91 11.58
C GLU A 83 10.08 3.66 11.29
N LYS A 84 8.80 3.65 11.64
CA LYS A 84 7.86 2.56 11.32
C LYS A 84 7.75 2.36 9.81
N PHE A 85 7.62 3.45 9.06
CA PHE A 85 7.60 3.40 7.59
C PHE A 85 8.89 2.80 7.01
N GLN A 86 10.06 3.20 7.54
CA GLN A 86 11.33 2.61 7.12
C GLN A 86 11.35 1.10 7.30
N LYS A 87 10.87 0.60 8.46
CA LYS A 87 10.81 -0.84 8.74
C LYS A 87 9.81 -1.57 7.87
N TRP A 88 8.70 -0.93 7.51
CA TRP A 88 7.79 -1.47 6.52
C TRP A 88 8.43 -1.56 5.13
N ALA A 89 9.11 -0.51 4.69
CA ALA A 89 9.82 -0.48 3.42
C ALA A 89 10.93 -1.55 3.32
N GLU A 90 11.66 -1.81 4.41
CA GLU A 90 12.66 -2.89 4.51
C GLU A 90 12.02 -4.29 4.50
N THR A 91 10.79 -4.40 4.98
CA THR A 91 10.04 -5.67 5.05
C THR A 91 9.43 -6.04 3.70
N LEU A 92 8.91 -5.05 2.96
CA LEU A 92 8.11 -5.26 1.77
C LEU A 92 8.79 -6.10 0.68
N PRO A 93 10.09 -5.93 0.35
CA PRO A 93 10.78 -6.78 -0.64
C PRO A 93 10.79 -8.28 -0.31
N LYS A 94 10.67 -8.63 0.96
CA LYS A 94 10.60 -10.02 1.43
C LYS A 94 9.20 -10.62 1.30
N ALA A 95 8.23 -9.81 0.94
CA ALA A 95 6.84 -10.18 0.74
C ALA A 95 6.48 -10.48 -0.73
N ILE A 96 7.45 -10.65 -1.62
CA ILE A 96 7.19 -11.02 -3.02
C ILE A 96 6.35 -12.30 -3.07
N GLY A 97 5.24 -12.26 -3.82
CA GLY A 97 4.25 -13.34 -3.84
C GLY A 97 3.11 -13.19 -2.83
N ASN A 98 3.23 -12.29 -1.86
CA ASN A 98 2.14 -11.91 -0.97
C ASN A 98 1.34 -10.74 -1.57
N PRO A 99 0.00 -10.73 -1.51
CA PRO A 99 -0.81 -9.62 -2.00
C PRO A 99 -0.41 -8.24 -1.47
N LEU A 100 0.06 -8.14 -0.23
CA LEU A 100 0.53 -6.87 0.36
C LEU A 100 1.66 -6.22 -0.44
N TYR A 101 2.53 -7.01 -1.09
CA TYR A 101 3.56 -6.49 -1.98
C TYR A 101 2.94 -5.75 -3.16
N HIS A 102 1.96 -6.35 -3.83
CA HIS A 102 1.29 -5.77 -4.98
C HIS A 102 0.39 -4.58 -4.58
N TRP A 103 -0.37 -4.72 -3.51
CA TRP A 103 -1.28 -3.68 -3.06
C TRP A 103 -0.55 -2.40 -2.65
N SER A 104 0.52 -2.51 -1.88
CA SER A 104 1.33 -1.34 -1.51
C SER A 104 1.87 -0.58 -2.73
N HIS A 105 2.40 -1.30 -3.72
CA HIS A 105 2.89 -0.67 -4.95
C HIS A 105 1.75 -0.12 -5.82
N LEU A 106 0.58 -0.78 -5.84
CA LEU A 106 -0.59 -0.29 -6.57
C LEU A 106 -1.13 1.01 -5.98
N GLU A 107 -1.19 1.09 -4.65
CA GLU A 107 -1.58 2.30 -3.93
C GLU A 107 -0.60 3.44 -4.18
N LEU A 108 0.71 3.19 -4.09
CA LEU A 108 1.73 4.17 -4.41
C LEU A 108 1.62 4.69 -5.84
N GLN A 109 1.34 3.81 -6.80
CA GLN A 109 1.17 4.18 -8.19
C GLN A 109 -0.10 5.01 -8.41
N ARG A 110 -1.24 4.57 -7.88
CA ARG A 110 -2.54 5.18 -8.15
C ARG A 110 -2.76 6.50 -7.45
N TYR A 111 -2.36 6.58 -6.18
CA TYR A 111 -2.66 7.74 -5.34
C TYR A 111 -1.49 8.73 -5.24
N PHE A 112 -0.27 8.23 -5.38
CA PHE A 112 0.93 9.06 -5.20
C PHE A 112 1.78 9.18 -6.48
N GLY A 113 1.39 8.53 -7.59
CA GLY A 113 2.13 8.59 -8.86
C GLY A 113 3.56 8.05 -8.76
N TYR A 114 3.83 7.14 -7.83
CA TYR A 114 5.12 6.49 -7.68
C TYR A 114 5.14 5.16 -8.40
N HIS A 115 5.97 5.04 -9.44
CA HIS A 115 6.06 3.85 -10.29
C HIS A 115 7.30 2.99 -10.02
N GLY A 116 8.09 3.35 -9.01
CA GLY A 116 9.25 2.58 -8.55
C GLY A 116 8.87 1.43 -7.63
N VAL A 117 9.89 0.80 -7.05
CA VAL A 117 9.75 -0.26 -6.05
C VAL A 117 10.07 0.32 -4.68
N LEU A 118 9.19 0.10 -3.71
CA LEU A 118 9.42 0.47 -2.31
C LEU A 118 10.33 -0.56 -1.65
N ASN A 119 11.44 -0.09 -1.13
CA ASN A 119 12.39 -0.84 -0.32
C ASN A 119 13.09 0.09 0.67
N GLY A 120 14.05 -0.43 1.46
CA GLY A 120 14.77 0.37 2.44
C GLY A 120 15.54 1.57 1.85
N ASP A 121 16.04 1.45 0.64
CA ASP A 121 16.82 2.51 -0.03
C ASP A 121 15.93 3.60 -0.63
N THR A 122 14.71 3.24 -1.07
CA THR A 122 13.75 4.18 -1.66
C THR A 122 12.76 4.78 -0.64
N ALA A 123 12.82 4.33 0.60
CA ALA A 123 11.87 4.73 1.64
C ALA A 123 11.78 6.23 1.85
N GLU A 124 12.91 6.95 1.83
CA GLU A 124 12.95 8.41 2.00
C GLU A 124 12.24 9.15 0.85
N GLU A 125 12.54 8.76 -0.38
CA GLU A 125 11.90 9.33 -1.58
C GLU A 125 10.39 9.13 -1.53
N VAL A 126 9.94 7.91 -1.23
CA VAL A 126 8.52 7.56 -1.18
C VAL A 126 7.82 8.30 -0.03
N TRP A 127 8.45 8.35 1.15
CA TRP A 127 7.92 9.09 2.29
C TRP A 127 7.64 10.55 1.94
N ASN A 128 8.63 11.24 1.38
CA ASN A 128 8.51 12.65 1.02
C ASN A 128 7.46 12.87 -0.06
N LYS A 129 7.37 11.96 -1.03
CA LYS A 129 6.34 12.00 -2.07
C LYS A 129 4.94 11.85 -1.50
N CYS A 130 4.74 10.91 -0.58
CA CYS A 130 3.45 10.72 0.08
C CYS A 130 3.07 11.92 0.95
N LEU A 131 4.00 12.50 1.71
CA LEU A 131 3.75 13.71 2.51
C LEU A 131 3.25 14.89 1.66
N SER A 132 3.79 15.05 0.46
CA SER A 132 3.42 16.15 -0.44
C SER A 132 1.99 16.06 -1.00
N LEU A 133 1.37 14.89 -0.94
CA LEU A 133 0.07 14.59 -1.58
C LEU A 133 -1.02 14.15 -0.60
N ILE A 134 -0.68 13.78 0.64
CA ILE A 134 -1.65 13.26 1.60
C ILE A 134 -2.62 14.33 2.13
N HIS A 135 -2.34 15.59 1.86
CA HIS A 135 -3.13 16.74 2.30
C HIS A 135 -3.93 17.40 1.15
N ILE A 136 -4.03 16.76 -0.02
CA ILE A 136 -4.75 17.31 -1.17
C ILE A 136 -6.20 16.78 -1.21
#